data_5d763fa8c42faf242d20a358ce2f00a5
#
_entry.id   5d763fa8c42faf242d20a358ce2f00a5
#
_cell.length_a   1.000
_cell.length_b   1.000
_cell.length_c   1.000
_cell.angle_alpha   90.00
_cell.angle_beta   90.00
_cell.angle_gamma   90.00
#
_symmetry.space_group_name_H-M   'P 1'
#
loop_
_entity.id
_entity.type
_entity.pdbx_description
1 polymer ?
#
loop_
_entity_poly.entity_id
_entity_poly.type
_entity_poly.pdbx_seq_one_letter_code
_entity_poly.pdbx_strand_id
1 'polypeptide(L)'
;MHEQPGSPMRRRDLLRLIGSVAGSTVMYQAMNTLGLNAESTYKGPIKLEGNPKGASVLVLGAGLAGMVAALELRKAGYKVQILEYQNRAGGRCWTIRGGDTVTELGGEKQTCGFD
;
A
#
# COMPACT_ATOMS: atom_id res chain seq x y z
N MET A 1 17.23 17.81 24.29
CA MET A 1 17.77 16.79 23.37
C MET A 1 18.94 17.41 22.65
N HIS A 2 20.16 17.03 22.99
CA HIS A 2 21.40 17.53 22.37
C HIS A 2 21.54 16.90 20.98
N GLU A 3 21.27 17.68 19.94
CA GLU A 3 21.70 17.33 18.59
C GLU A 3 23.22 17.47 18.52
N GLN A 4 23.91 16.38 18.30
CA GLN A 4 25.34 16.37 18.03
C GLN A 4 25.60 17.01 16.66
N PRO A 5 26.39 18.11 16.57
CA PRO A 5 26.76 18.70 15.29
C PRO A 5 27.71 17.73 14.57
N GLY A 6 27.24 17.12 13.46
CA GLY A 6 28.12 16.32 12.59
C GLY A 6 27.61 14.94 12.19
N SER A 7 26.39 14.54 12.52
CA SER A 7 25.85 13.30 11.96
C SER A 7 25.52 13.47 10.47
N PRO A 8 25.91 12.53 9.58
CA PRO A 8 25.61 12.60 8.18
C PRO A 8 24.09 12.66 7.97
N MET A 9 23.62 13.61 7.15
CA MET A 9 22.21 13.77 6.81
C MET A 9 21.66 12.45 6.25
N ARG A 10 20.61 11.92 6.85
CA ARG A 10 19.96 10.70 6.38
C ARG A 10 19.12 11.01 5.13
N ARG A 11 18.99 10.04 4.24
CA ARG A 11 18.19 10.17 3.00
C ARG A 11 16.76 10.67 3.28
N ARG A 12 16.13 10.21 4.37
CA ARG A 12 14.78 10.66 4.78
C ARG A 12 14.75 12.13 5.18
N ASP A 13 15.82 12.64 5.79
CA ASP A 13 15.89 14.02 6.27
C ASP A 13 16.09 14.96 5.07
N LEU A 14 16.88 14.55 4.09
CA LEU A 14 17.00 15.23 2.80
C LEU A 14 15.65 15.31 2.07
N LEU A 15 14.91 14.20 1.99
CA LEU A 15 13.58 14.18 1.36
C LEU A 15 12.56 15.04 2.11
N ARG A 16 12.59 15.04 3.44
CA ARG A 16 11.75 15.95 4.25
C ARG A 16 12.07 17.40 3.97
N LEU A 17 13.36 17.74 3.91
CA LEU A 17 13.80 19.11 3.58
C LEU A 17 13.32 19.53 2.20
N ILE A 18 13.49 18.68 1.18
CA ILE A 18 13.00 18.93 -0.17
C ILE A 18 11.48 19.13 -0.16
N GLY A 19 10.74 18.24 0.51
CA GLY A 19 9.29 18.30 0.60
C GLY A 19 8.77 19.55 1.31
N SER A 20 9.48 20.02 2.36
CA SER A 20 9.08 21.21 3.11
C SER A 20 9.35 22.51 2.34
N VAL A 21 10.39 22.57 1.52
CA VAL A 21 10.78 23.77 0.77
C VAL A 21 10.13 23.83 -0.62
N ALA A 22 10.08 22.70 -1.32
CA ALA A 22 9.70 22.64 -2.73
C ALA A 22 8.39 21.86 -3.01
N GLY A 23 7.76 21.33 -1.96
CA GLY A 23 6.50 20.61 -2.06
C GLY A 23 6.63 19.14 -2.42
N SER A 24 5.51 18.42 -2.33
CA SER A 24 5.45 16.96 -2.50
C SER A 24 5.81 16.48 -3.90
N THR A 25 5.49 17.25 -4.94
CA THR A 25 5.80 16.90 -6.34
C THR A 25 7.31 16.83 -6.57
N VAL A 26 8.04 17.84 -6.08
CA VAL A 26 9.50 17.89 -6.22
C VAL A 26 10.16 16.81 -5.36
N MET A 27 9.63 16.54 -4.19
CA MET A 27 10.08 15.42 -3.36
C MET A 27 9.91 14.08 -4.09
N TYR A 28 8.78 13.86 -4.76
CA TYR A 28 8.53 12.65 -5.53
C TYR A 28 9.50 12.50 -6.71
N GLN A 29 9.77 13.60 -7.44
CA GLN A 29 10.76 13.62 -8.51
C GLN A 29 12.17 13.31 -7.99
N ALA A 30 12.54 13.89 -6.84
CA ALA A 30 13.81 13.58 -6.19
C ALA A 30 13.93 12.11 -5.78
N MET A 31 12.85 11.50 -5.30
CA MET A 31 12.81 10.07 -5.00
C MET A 31 13.08 9.20 -6.23
N ASN A 32 12.48 9.54 -7.36
CA ASN A 32 12.71 8.84 -8.63
C ASN A 32 14.17 8.99 -9.10
N THR A 33 14.70 10.22 -9.09
CA THR A 33 16.08 10.49 -9.50
C THR A 33 17.13 9.81 -8.61
N LEU A 34 16.85 9.71 -7.32
CA LEU A 34 17.71 9.02 -6.35
C LEU A 34 17.55 7.49 -6.37
N GLY A 35 16.71 6.95 -7.25
CA GLY A 35 16.46 5.51 -7.35
C GLY A 35 15.75 4.93 -6.12
N LEU A 36 15.07 5.75 -5.33
CA LEU A 36 14.30 5.30 -4.16
C LEU A 36 12.93 4.73 -4.53
N ASN A 37 12.44 5.08 -5.73
CA ASN A 37 11.30 4.46 -6.38
C ASN A 37 11.82 3.66 -7.58
N ALA A 38 11.99 2.37 -7.41
CA ALA A 38 12.29 1.51 -8.54
C ALA A 38 11.00 1.31 -9.36
N GLU A 39 10.98 1.79 -10.58
CA GLU A 39 9.92 1.42 -11.53
C GLU A 39 10.05 -0.07 -11.85
N SER A 40 8.91 -0.75 -11.92
CA SER A 40 8.90 -2.15 -12.36
C SER A 40 9.36 -2.21 -13.81
N THR A 41 10.39 -2.99 -14.09
CA THR A 41 10.85 -3.28 -15.46
C THR A 41 9.90 -4.22 -16.20
N TYR A 42 8.97 -4.83 -15.47
CA TYR A 42 7.98 -5.74 -16.04
C TYR A 42 6.82 -4.97 -16.67
N LYS A 43 6.67 -5.10 -17.98
CA LYS A 43 5.66 -4.40 -18.79
C LYS A 43 4.64 -5.34 -19.46
N GLY A 44 4.64 -6.60 -19.10
CA GLY A 44 3.76 -7.61 -19.70
C GLY A 44 2.58 -8.02 -18.80
N PRO A 45 1.66 -8.82 -19.31
CA PRO A 45 0.66 -9.46 -18.48
C PRO A 45 1.34 -10.45 -17.51
N ILE A 46 0.86 -10.51 -16.29
CA ILE A 46 1.37 -11.48 -15.30
C ILE A 46 1.12 -12.89 -15.84
N LYS A 47 2.18 -13.65 -16.01
CA LYS A 47 2.12 -15.07 -16.37
C LYS A 47 2.90 -15.86 -15.34
N LEU A 48 2.20 -16.65 -14.56
CA LEU A 48 2.82 -17.56 -13.62
C LEU A 48 3.14 -18.86 -14.36
N GLU A 49 4.42 -19.22 -14.37
CA GLU A 49 4.90 -20.48 -14.97
C GLU A 49 4.90 -21.57 -13.91
N GLY A 50 4.57 -22.77 -14.32
CA GLY A 50 4.62 -23.95 -13.47
C GLY A 50 3.33 -24.76 -13.45
N ASN A 51 3.41 -25.95 -12.86
CA ASN A 51 2.27 -26.82 -12.63
C ASN A 51 2.01 -26.90 -11.12
N PRO A 52 0.91 -26.34 -10.63
CA PRO A 52 0.61 -26.30 -9.19
C PRO A 52 0.36 -27.69 -8.56
N LYS A 53 0.11 -28.74 -9.37
CA LYS A 53 -0.15 -30.12 -8.91
C LYS A 53 -1.12 -30.22 -7.73
N GLY A 54 -2.14 -29.34 -7.72
CA GLY A 54 -3.12 -29.28 -6.63
C GLY A 54 -2.68 -28.50 -5.40
N ALA A 55 -1.55 -27.79 -5.45
CA ALA A 55 -1.09 -26.95 -4.34
C ALA A 55 -2.11 -25.90 -3.95
N SER A 56 -2.19 -25.63 -2.65
CA SER A 56 -3.04 -24.60 -2.07
C SER A 56 -2.21 -23.41 -1.62
N VAL A 57 -2.73 -22.22 -1.80
CA VAL A 57 -2.12 -20.97 -1.36
C VAL A 57 -3.08 -20.21 -0.47
N LEU A 58 -2.60 -19.79 0.69
CA LEU A 58 -3.33 -18.93 1.59
C LEU A 58 -2.80 -17.49 1.44
N VAL A 59 -3.68 -16.57 1.06
CA VAL A 59 -3.37 -15.14 0.96
C VAL A 59 -3.89 -14.44 2.21
N LEU A 60 -3.02 -13.72 2.90
CA LEU A 60 -3.38 -12.96 4.08
C LEU A 60 -3.65 -11.51 3.71
N GLY A 61 -4.92 -11.12 3.83
CA GLY A 61 -5.41 -9.78 3.51
C GLY A 61 -6.13 -9.69 2.16
N ALA A 62 -7.34 -9.15 2.17
CA ALA A 62 -8.16 -8.89 0.98
C ALA A 62 -8.08 -7.42 0.52
N GLY A 63 -6.92 -6.79 0.64
CA GLY A 63 -6.60 -5.53 -0.05
C GLY A 63 -6.36 -5.76 -1.53
N LEU A 64 -6.16 -4.68 -2.32
CA LEU A 64 -5.94 -4.78 -3.77
C LEU A 64 -4.81 -5.76 -4.12
N ALA A 65 -3.67 -5.68 -3.44
CA ALA A 65 -2.54 -6.55 -3.71
C ALA A 65 -2.87 -8.04 -3.47
N GLY A 66 -3.54 -8.36 -2.36
CA GLY A 66 -3.96 -9.72 -2.04
C GLY A 66 -4.98 -10.27 -3.02
N MET A 67 -5.96 -9.45 -3.42
CA MET A 67 -6.97 -9.86 -4.41
C MET A 67 -6.36 -10.09 -5.80
N VAL A 68 -5.43 -9.23 -6.24
CA VAL A 68 -4.72 -9.42 -7.52
C VAL A 68 -3.85 -10.67 -7.48
N ALA A 69 -3.09 -10.88 -6.41
CA ALA A 69 -2.29 -12.08 -6.24
C ALA A 69 -3.15 -13.35 -6.27
N ALA A 70 -4.27 -13.35 -5.56
CA ALA A 70 -5.21 -14.47 -5.55
C ALA A 70 -5.81 -14.75 -6.94
N LEU A 71 -6.15 -13.69 -7.69
CA LEU A 71 -6.66 -13.82 -9.05
C LEU A 71 -5.64 -14.47 -9.99
N GLU A 72 -4.39 -14.00 -9.96
CA GLU A 72 -3.35 -14.53 -10.84
C GLU A 72 -2.95 -15.96 -10.47
N LEU A 73 -2.87 -16.26 -9.17
CA LEU A 73 -2.65 -17.63 -8.70
C LEU A 73 -3.78 -18.59 -9.12
N ARG A 74 -5.04 -18.15 -9.06
CA ARG A 74 -6.17 -18.95 -9.53
C ARG A 74 -6.11 -19.19 -11.03
N LYS A 75 -5.76 -18.18 -11.83
CA LYS A 75 -5.55 -18.34 -13.28
C LYS A 75 -4.45 -19.35 -13.58
N ALA A 76 -3.43 -19.42 -12.74
CA ALA A 76 -2.35 -20.40 -12.86
C ALA A 76 -2.71 -21.80 -12.33
N GLY A 77 -3.94 -22.01 -11.84
CA GLY A 77 -4.45 -23.31 -11.42
C GLY A 77 -4.27 -23.66 -9.94
N TYR A 78 -3.80 -22.73 -9.11
CA TYR A 78 -3.71 -22.94 -7.67
C TYR A 78 -5.08 -22.90 -7.00
N LYS A 79 -5.23 -23.67 -5.93
CA LYS A 79 -6.35 -23.53 -5.00
C LYS A 79 -6.02 -22.37 -4.07
N VAL A 80 -6.79 -21.28 -4.14
CA VAL A 80 -6.49 -20.06 -3.37
C VAL A 80 -7.59 -19.80 -2.36
N GLN A 81 -7.18 -19.48 -1.14
CA GLN A 81 -8.03 -18.99 -0.07
C GLN A 81 -7.48 -17.65 0.41
N ILE A 82 -8.37 -16.69 0.65
CA ILE A 82 -8.01 -15.39 1.21
C ILE A 82 -8.56 -15.32 2.64
N LEU A 83 -7.72 -14.92 3.57
CA LEU A 83 -8.13 -14.56 4.93
C LEU A 83 -8.02 -13.06 5.10
N GLU A 84 -9.12 -12.44 5.55
CA GLU A 84 -9.20 -11.02 5.85
C GLU A 84 -9.57 -10.82 7.32
N TYR A 85 -8.87 -9.93 7.99
CA TYR A 85 -9.13 -9.60 9.39
C TYR A 85 -10.40 -8.77 9.56
N GLN A 86 -10.67 -7.86 8.63
CA GLN A 86 -11.86 -7.02 8.64
C GLN A 86 -13.07 -7.78 8.06
N ASN A 87 -14.27 -7.33 8.41
CA ASN A 87 -15.52 -7.88 7.88
C ASN A 87 -15.80 -7.43 6.41
N ARG A 88 -14.84 -6.82 5.74
CA ARG A 88 -14.92 -6.34 4.36
C ARG A 88 -13.61 -6.52 3.61
N ALA A 89 -13.70 -6.69 2.30
CA ALA A 89 -12.55 -6.63 1.40
C ALA A 89 -12.24 -5.17 1.00
N GLY A 90 -11.11 -4.95 0.30
CA GLY A 90 -10.70 -3.67 -0.25
C GLY A 90 -9.58 -2.97 0.53
N GLY A 91 -9.36 -3.30 1.80
CA GLY A 91 -8.33 -2.68 2.62
C GLY A 91 -8.51 -1.15 2.71
N ARG A 92 -7.52 -0.39 2.24
CA ARG A 92 -7.53 1.09 2.21
C ARG A 92 -8.44 1.68 1.13
N CYS A 93 -8.87 0.88 0.16
CA CYS A 93 -9.88 1.29 -0.81
C CYS A 93 -11.26 1.20 -0.17
N TRP A 94 -11.65 2.28 0.49
CA TRP A 94 -12.93 2.41 1.15
C TRP A 94 -13.55 3.76 0.83
N THR A 95 -14.76 3.72 0.32
CA THR A 95 -15.57 4.93 0.06
C THR A 95 -16.34 5.25 1.32
N ILE A 96 -16.12 6.42 1.88
CA ILE A 96 -16.92 6.97 2.98
C ILE A 96 -18.16 7.60 2.36
N ARG A 97 -19.33 7.28 2.90
CA ARG A 97 -20.62 7.75 2.43
C ARG A 97 -21.37 8.46 3.54
N GLY A 98 -22.38 9.23 3.18
CA GLY A 98 -23.29 9.84 4.15
C GLY A 98 -23.86 8.79 5.11
N GLY A 99 -23.81 9.07 6.40
CA GLY A 99 -24.23 8.16 7.46
C GLY A 99 -23.12 7.22 7.98
N ASP A 100 -21.98 7.10 7.30
CA ASP A 100 -20.84 6.34 7.83
C ASP A 100 -20.29 7.04 9.08
N THR A 101 -19.94 6.23 10.08
CA THR A 101 -19.35 6.73 11.33
C THR A 101 -17.88 6.39 11.41
N VAL A 102 -17.07 7.37 11.80
CA VAL A 102 -15.65 7.21 12.11
C VAL A 102 -15.46 7.46 13.60
N THR A 103 -14.66 6.62 14.24
CA THR A 103 -14.30 6.81 15.66
C THR A 103 -12.91 7.45 15.73
N GLU A 104 -12.82 8.60 16.35
CA GLU A 104 -11.55 9.30 16.58
C GLU A 104 -10.70 8.59 17.64
N LEU A 105 -9.43 8.93 17.71
CA LEU A 105 -8.50 8.36 18.70
C LEU A 105 -8.95 8.63 20.16
N GLY A 106 -9.73 9.70 20.40
CA GLY A 106 -10.35 10.02 21.69
C GLY A 106 -11.62 9.24 22.02
N GLY A 107 -12.08 8.37 21.10
CA GLY A 107 -13.30 7.57 21.25
C GLY A 107 -14.59 8.28 20.81
N GLU A 108 -14.52 9.54 20.39
CA GLU A 108 -15.66 10.27 19.85
C GLU A 108 -16.05 9.73 18.46
N LYS A 109 -17.35 9.59 18.24
CA LYS A 109 -17.91 9.17 16.96
C LYS A 109 -18.34 10.36 16.13
N GLN A 110 -17.75 10.48 14.96
CA GLN A 110 -18.16 11.48 13.96
C GLN A 110 -18.94 10.79 12.83
N THR A 111 -20.05 11.38 12.45
CA THR A 111 -20.86 10.87 11.33
C THR A 111 -20.61 11.74 10.09
N CYS A 112 -20.34 11.10 8.96
CA CYS A 112 -20.16 11.80 7.70
C CYS A 112 -21.48 12.43 7.26
N GLY A 113 -21.48 13.75 7.06
CA GLY A 113 -22.67 14.53 6.72
C GLY A 113 -22.83 14.87 5.23
N PHE A 114 -22.03 14.25 4.34
CA PHE A 114 -22.16 14.44 2.90
C PHE A 114 -22.77 13.20 2.24
N ASP A 115 -23.61 13.46 1.25
CA ASP A 115 -24.23 12.44 0.39
C ASP A 115 -23.43 12.22 -0.89
#